data_3b89fb0a3b9b7660629a6cec5f28e87a
#
_entry.id   3b89fb0a3b9b7660629a6cec5f28e87a
#
_cell.length_a   1.000
_cell.length_b   1.000
_cell.length_c   1.000
_cell.angle_alpha   90.00
_cell.angle_beta   90.00
_cell.angle_gamma   90.00
#
_symmetry.space_group_name_H-M   'P 1'
#
loop_
_entity.id
_entity.type
_entity.pdbx_description
1 polymer ?
#
loop_
_entity_poly.entity_id
_entity_poly.type
_entity_poly.pdbx_seq_one_letter_code
_entity_poly.pdbx_strand_id
1 'polypeptide(L)'
;MAARPATRRSTERKLDGTQRPIVRDLGRGSSSFTIEWDVRPAFDFLFSLSGEAGSTDDLPAEDRRWLTEAKAALPEAARAGLTEMFDSELCINTGVLLIDRPDVRTSAAFVDLLASTEPRDVIGPIVADHHNDRDIDEMIGRAIDGDATVLTTLEKRLPDWNREALLAILRDPTAARDRMVEVLRAWQKPFPEIEPRIGEIIDRDYESRGGDRTTLAANDLIETTTGGIRWLPEPGVRRVILGPSYFSRPYNFLMSGDDWRFFGYPVADAALDPADSLAAPPSVVRLHRALGDATRLKILKLLASRDLYLTEIAQLLDLSKPTIKHHLALLRSAGLVTITESGTVLYYSLRRNRLDDASAEIKRFLIG
;
A
#
# COMPACT_ATOMS: atom_id res chain seq x y z
N MET A 1 53.15 38.47 7.23
CA MET A 1 53.11 37.02 7.03
C MET A 1 51.65 36.65 6.89
N ALA A 2 51.26 36.40 5.63
CA ALA A 2 49.85 36.12 5.27
C ALA A 2 49.63 34.59 5.15
N ALA A 3 48.65 34.07 5.86
CA ALA A 3 48.26 32.65 5.79
C ALA A 3 47.38 32.42 4.55
N ARG A 4 47.76 31.45 3.71
CA ARG A 4 47.02 30.98 2.53
C ARG A 4 45.80 30.15 2.96
N PRO A 5 44.67 30.23 2.30
CA PRO A 5 43.54 29.34 2.52
C PRO A 5 43.76 27.96 1.88
N ALA A 6 43.39 26.89 2.61
CA ALA A 6 43.46 25.52 2.16
C ALA A 6 42.40 25.25 1.08
N THR A 7 42.84 24.84 -0.09
CA THR A 7 42.02 24.32 -1.18
C THR A 7 41.42 22.96 -0.80
N ARG A 8 40.08 22.91 -0.62
CA ARG A 8 39.32 21.64 -0.58
C ARG A 8 39.43 20.97 -1.95
N ARG A 9 40.14 19.87 -2.03
CA ARG A 9 40.11 18.96 -3.17
C ARG A 9 38.77 18.19 -3.09
N SER A 10 37.89 18.44 -4.04
CA SER A 10 36.75 17.59 -4.35
C SER A 10 37.27 16.28 -4.93
N THR A 11 37.22 15.19 -4.18
CA THR A 11 37.44 13.85 -4.72
C THR A 11 36.20 13.47 -5.52
N GLU A 12 36.22 13.70 -6.82
CA GLU A 12 35.31 13.02 -7.76
C GLU A 12 35.57 11.52 -7.67
N ARG A 13 34.69 10.81 -6.97
CA ARG A 13 34.64 9.35 -7.04
C ARG A 13 34.06 9.00 -8.42
N LYS A 14 34.92 8.63 -9.37
CA LYS A 14 34.54 7.99 -10.61
C LYS A 14 33.70 6.75 -10.27
N LEU A 15 32.46 6.74 -10.74
CA LEU A 15 31.60 5.57 -10.73
C LEU A 15 32.23 4.54 -11.69
N ASP A 16 32.75 3.44 -11.13
CA ASP A 16 33.27 2.32 -11.90
C ASP A 16 32.10 1.60 -12.60
N GLY A 17 32.05 1.69 -13.93
CA GLY A 17 30.96 1.22 -14.78
C GLY A 17 30.90 -0.31 -14.98
N THR A 18 31.60 -1.11 -14.15
CA THR A 18 31.74 -2.56 -14.37
C THR A 18 30.98 -3.43 -13.35
N GLN A 19 30.33 -2.86 -12.35
CA GLN A 19 29.46 -3.68 -11.50
C GLN A 19 28.09 -3.86 -12.17
N ARG A 20 27.90 -5.03 -12.79
CA ARG A 20 26.57 -5.52 -13.17
C ARG A 20 25.67 -5.48 -11.95
N PRO A 21 24.37 -5.11 -12.12
CA PRO A 21 23.41 -5.17 -11.01
C PRO A 21 23.51 -6.54 -10.39
N ILE A 22 23.65 -6.59 -9.06
CA ILE A 22 23.53 -7.84 -8.30
C ILE A 22 22.03 -8.18 -8.32
N VAL A 23 21.53 -8.59 -9.46
CA VAL A 23 20.36 -9.46 -9.49
C VAL A 23 20.90 -10.78 -8.96
N ARG A 24 20.83 -10.97 -7.65
CA ARG A 24 20.92 -12.32 -7.11
C ARG A 24 19.78 -13.06 -7.80
N ASP A 25 20.13 -14.06 -8.59
CA ASP A 25 19.19 -15.01 -9.17
C ASP A 25 18.58 -15.82 -8.02
N LEU A 26 17.63 -15.20 -7.29
CA LEU A 26 16.89 -15.78 -6.17
C LEU A 26 15.69 -16.59 -6.69
N GLY A 27 15.54 -16.74 -8.00
CA GLY A 27 14.32 -17.19 -8.64
C GLY A 27 14.36 -18.57 -9.29
N ARG A 28 15.23 -19.50 -8.89
CA ARG A 28 15.16 -20.89 -9.37
C ARG A 28 14.83 -21.91 -8.28
N GLY A 29 13.84 -21.57 -7.45
CA GLY A 29 13.04 -22.56 -6.75
C GLY A 29 11.66 -22.53 -7.39
N SER A 30 11.18 -23.64 -7.96
CA SER A 30 9.84 -23.78 -8.51
C SER A 30 8.80 -23.82 -7.37
N SER A 31 8.60 -22.72 -6.66
CA SER A 31 7.43 -22.56 -5.82
C SER A 31 6.27 -22.22 -6.75
N SER A 32 5.45 -23.22 -7.06
CA SER A 32 4.21 -23.03 -7.80
C SER A 32 3.21 -22.34 -6.88
N PHE A 33 2.84 -21.12 -7.20
CA PHE A 33 1.72 -20.40 -6.57
C PHE A 33 0.63 -20.19 -7.60
N THR A 34 -0.59 -19.97 -7.13
CA THR A 34 -1.75 -19.59 -7.95
C THR A 34 -2.03 -18.11 -7.80
N ILE A 35 -2.51 -17.46 -8.87
CA ILE A 35 -3.07 -16.12 -8.81
C ILE A 35 -4.59 -16.24 -8.73
N GLU A 36 -5.15 -15.64 -7.70
CA GLU A 36 -6.58 -15.54 -7.46
C GLU A 36 -7.02 -14.07 -7.56
N TRP A 37 -8.30 -13.85 -7.80
CA TRP A 37 -8.87 -12.51 -7.87
C TRP A 37 -10.00 -12.39 -6.86
N ASP A 38 -9.94 -11.35 -6.07
CA ASP A 38 -10.96 -11.04 -5.08
C ASP A 38 -11.61 -9.69 -5.43
N VAL A 39 -12.74 -9.77 -6.15
CA VAL A 39 -13.43 -8.61 -6.71
C VAL A 39 -14.68 -8.31 -5.91
N ARG A 40 -14.58 -7.44 -4.92
CA ARG A 40 -15.71 -7.05 -4.06
C ARG A 40 -15.47 -5.72 -3.33
N PRO A 41 -16.52 -4.88 -3.15
CA PRO A 41 -16.40 -3.58 -2.51
C PRO A 41 -16.11 -3.61 -1.00
N ALA A 42 -16.22 -4.78 -0.34
CA ALA A 42 -15.93 -4.90 1.09
C ALA A 42 -14.50 -4.46 1.47
N PHE A 43 -13.52 -4.65 0.58
CA PHE A 43 -12.17 -4.11 0.80
C PHE A 43 -12.13 -2.59 0.69
N ASP A 44 -12.86 -2.03 -0.26
CA ASP A 44 -12.92 -0.58 -0.45
C ASP A 44 -13.56 0.15 0.73
N PHE A 45 -14.49 -0.52 1.43
CA PHE A 45 -15.02 -0.01 2.69
C PHE A 45 -13.90 0.24 3.71
N LEU A 46 -12.96 -0.69 3.87
CA LEU A 46 -11.81 -0.52 4.75
C LEU A 46 -10.81 0.51 4.20
N PHE A 47 -10.47 0.42 2.92
CA PHE A 47 -9.47 1.30 2.31
C PHE A 47 -9.92 2.76 2.26
N SER A 48 -11.23 3.04 2.25
CA SER A 48 -11.79 4.38 2.37
C SER A 48 -11.48 5.05 3.72
N LEU A 49 -11.10 4.27 4.72
CA LEU A 49 -10.73 4.74 6.06
C LEU A 49 -9.24 5.09 6.19
N SER A 50 -8.39 4.62 5.28
CA SER A 50 -6.98 5.01 5.25
C SER A 50 -6.82 6.53 5.25
N GLY A 51 -5.82 7.03 5.95
CA GLY A 51 -5.44 8.45 5.91
C GLY A 51 -5.04 8.92 4.52
N GLU A 52 -4.61 8.00 3.65
CA GLU A 52 -4.25 8.26 2.26
C GLU A 52 -5.48 8.31 1.32
N ALA A 53 -6.64 7.77 1.72
CA ALA A 53 -7.85 7.75 0.89
C ALA A 53 -8.33 9.18 0.58
N GLY A 54 -8.36 9.50 -0.72
CA GLY A 54 -8.76 10.84 -1.19
C GLY A 54 -7.74 11.96 -0.93
N SER A 55 -6.53 11.64 -0.42
CA SER A 55 -5.45 12.60 -0.17
C SER A 55 -4.87 13.22 -1.44
N THR A 56 -5.07 12.57 -2.57
CA THR A 56 -4.57 12.98 -3.89
C THR A 56 -5.71 13.29 -4.86
N ASP A 57 -5.35 13.89 -6.02
CA ASP A 57 -6.31 14.14 -7.11
C ASP A 57 -6.66 12.87 -7.93
N ASP A 58 -6.34 11.68 -7.40
CA ASP A 58 -6.56 10.40 -8.09
C ASP A 58 -8.00 9.89 -8.00
N LEU A 59 -8.77 10.42 -7.06
CA LEU A 59 -10.22 10.26 -7.04
C LEU A 59 -10.89 11.48 -7.67
N PRO A 60 -12.04 11.32 -8.33
CA PRO A 60 -12.87 12.43 -8.78
C PRO A 60 -13.17 13.43 -7.65
N ALA A 61 -13.25 14.71 -7.98
CA ALA A 61 -13.44 15.77 -6.98
C ALA A 61 -14.73 15.60 -6.17
N GLU A 62 -15.77 15.06 -6.79
CA GLU A 62 -17.05 14.73 -6.13
C GLU A 62 -16.88 13.67 -5.06
N ASP A 63 -16.12 12.62 -5.34
CA ASP A 63 -15.90 11.50 -4.41
C ASP A 63 -14.98 11.91 -3.26
N ARG A 64 -13.98 12.74 -3.52
CA ARG A 64 -13.16 13.33 -2.45
C ARG A 64 -13.98 14.21 -1.52
N ARG A 65 -14.91 14.97 -2.09
CA ARG A 65 -15.85 15.80 -1.32
C ARG A 65 -16.79 14.93 -0.50
N TRP A 66 -17.42 13.94 -1.15
CA TRP A 66 -18.27 12.97 -0.46
C TRP A 66 -17.55 12.31 0.72
N LEU A 67 -16.32 11.80 0.52
CA LEU A 67 -15.52 11.15 1.55
C LEU A 67 -15.26 12.09 2.74
N THR A 68 -14.94 13.35 2.45
CA THR A 68 -14.68 14.39 3.46
C THR A 68 -15.95 14.74 4.23
N GLU A 69 -17.07 14.97 3.54
CA GLU A 69 -18.35 15.33 4.13
C GLU A 69 -18.94 14.16 4.94
N ALA A 70 -18.88 12.94 4.43
CA ALA A 70 -19.34 11.75 5.12
C ALA A 70 -18.56 11.50 6.42
N LYS A 71 -17.22 11.61 6.40
CA LYS A 71 -16.40 11.51 7.60
C LYS A 71 -16.73 12.64 8.59
N ALA A 72 -16.92 13.87 8.13
CA ALA A 72 -17.26 15.02 8.98
C ALA A 72 -18.65 14.92 9.61
N ALA A 73 -19.61 14.28 8.94
CA ALA A 73 -20.97 14.08 9.43
C ALA A 73 -21.11 13.02 10.52
N LEU A 74 -20.08 12.19 10.74
CA LEU A 74 -20.10 11.17 11.79
C LEU A 74 -20.19 11.80 13.19
N PRO A 75 -20.79 11.10 14.17
CA PRO A 75 -20.72 11.47 15.59
C PRO A 75 -19.26 11.69 16.03
N GLU A 76 -19.04 12.64 16.94
CA GLU A 76 -17.69 13.00 17.40
C GLU A 76 -16.90 11.79 17.92
N ALA A 77 -17.53 10.90 18.70
CA ALA A 77 -16.91 9.68 19.20
C ALA A 77 -16.45 8.72 18.06
N ALA A 78 -17.24 8.62 16.97
CA ALA A 78 -16.89 7.80 15.83
C ALA A 78 -15.73 8.43 15.02
N ARG A 79 -15.73 9.76 14.83
CA ARG A 79 -14.61 10.46 14.19
C ARG A 79 -13.29 10.28 14.95
N ALA A 80 -13.34 10.48 16.27
CA ALA A 80 -12.17 10.24 17.12
C ALA A 80 -11.66 8.80 17.01
N GLY A 81 -12.58 7.83 17.05
CA GLY A 81 -12.23 6.42 16.87
C GLY A 81 -11.67 6.09 15.49
N LEU A 82 -12.15 6.73 14.40
CA LEU A 82 -11.55 6.56 13.08
C LEU A 82 -10.10 7.03 13.06
N THR A 83 -9.83 8.24 13.58
CA THR A 83 -8.47 8.77 13.65
C THR A 83 -7.57 7.86 14.49
N GLU A 84 -8.02 7.47 15.68
CA GLU A 84 -7.27 6.61 16.60
C GLU A 84 -6.89 5.26 15.96
N MET A 85 -7.82 4.62 15.24
CA MET A 85 -7.67 3.24 14.77
C MET A 85 -7.14 3.13 13.34
N PHE A 86 -7.43 4.10 12.47
CA PHE A 86 -7.17 3.97 11.04
C PHE A 86 -6.10 4.92 10.50
N ASP A 87 -5.74 6.02 11.18
CA ASP A 87 -4.64 6.89 10.73
C ASP A 87 -3.28 6.18 10.72
N SER A 88 -3.11 5.19 11.61
CA SER A 88 -1.92 4.32 11.64
C SER A 88 -1.97 3.15 10.65
N GLU A 89 -3.08 2.99 9.92
CA GLU A 89 -3.37 1.87 9.01
C GLU A 89 -3.43 0.48 9.67
N LEU A 90 -3.15 0.35 10.96
CA LEU A 90 -3.14 -0.95 11.67
C LEU A 90 -4.47 -1.70 11.53
N CYS A 91 -5.59 -1.01 11.73
CA CYS A 91 -6.91 -1.65 11.68
C CYS A 91 -7.38 -2.00 10.26
N ILE A 92 -6.68 -1.55 9.20
CA ILE A 92 -6.94 -1.99 7.83
C ILE A 92 -6.61 -3.49 7.67
N ASN A 93 -5.66 -3.99 8.45
CA ASN A 93 -5.33 -5.42 8.46
C ASN A 93 -6.48 -6.34 8.88
N THR A 94 -7.58 -5.82 9.45
CA THR A 94 -8.81 -6.61 9.62
C THR A 94 -9.36 -7.15 8.30
N GLY A 95 -8.95 -6.59 7.16
CA GLY A 95 -9.26 -7.10 5.83
C GLY A 95 -8.81 -8.54 5.60
N VAL A 96 -7.85 -9.07 6.37
CA VAL A 96 -7.45 -10.48 6.31
C VAL A 96 -8.62 -11.43 6.62
N LEU A 97 -9.60 -10.99 7.41
CA LEU A 97 -10.81 -11.77 7.72
C LEU A 97 -11.73 -11.95 6.51
N LEU A 98 -11.53 -11.16 5.45
CA LEU A 98 -12.24 -11.33 4.18
C LEU A 98 -11.64 -12.47 3.35
N ILE A 99 -10.37 -12.79 3.53
CA ILE A 99 -9.73 -13.88 2.83
C ILE A 99 -10.44 -15.18 3.21
N ASP A 100 -10.71 -16.04 2.23
CA ASP A 100 -11.47 -17.27 2.38
C ASP A 100 -12.95 -17.11 2.79
N ARG A 101 -13.48 -15.87 2.76
CA ARG A 101 -14.89 -15.55 3.03
C ARG A 101 -15.55 -14.87 1.82
N PRO A 102 -15.68 -15.57 0.68
CA PRO A 102 -16.24 -14.99 -0.56
C PRO A 102 -17.73 -14.61 -0.42
N ASP A 103 -18.40 -15.12 0.61
CA ASP A 103 -19.78 -14.78 1.00
C ASP A 103 -19.90 -13.34 1.53
N VAL A 104 -18.82 -12.77 2.10
CA VAL A 104 -18.81 -11.41 2.67
C VAL A 104 -18.44 -10.39 1.58
N ARG A 105 -19.46 -9.88 0.90
CA ARG A 105 -19.23 -9.01 -0.28
C ARG A 105 -19.43 -7.52 -0.02
N THR A 106 -20.20 -7.14 1.01
CA THR A 106 -20.58 -5.75 1.28
C THR A 106 -20.02 -5.25 2.60
N SER A 107 -20.00 -3.92 2.76
CA SER A 107 -19.62 -3.24 4.00
C SER A 107 -20.46 -3.74 5.20
N ALA A 108 -21.76 -3.92 5.00
CA ALA A 108 -22.66 -4.42 6.07
C ALA A 108 -22.28 -5.83 6.50
N ALA A 109 -22.11 -6.76 5.54
CA ALA A 109 -21.72 -8.14 5.84
C ALA A 109 -20.33 -8.20 6.51
N PHE A 110 -19.42 -7.31 6.17
CA PHE A 110 -18.11 -7.25 6.82
C PHE A 110 -18.20 -6.78 8.28
N VAL A 111 -18.98 -5.75 8.57
CA VAL A 111 -19.16 -5.28 9.95
C VAL A 111 -19.86 -6.34 10.80
N ASP A 112 -20.81 -7.08 10.24
CA ASP A 112 -21.46 -8.21 10.94
C ASP A 112 -20.49 -9.37 11.18
N LEU A 113 -19.61 -9.67 10.21
CA LEU A 113 -18.52 -10.63 10.40
C LEU A 113 -17.65 -10.25 11.60
N LEU A 114 -17.14 -9.00 11.63
CA LEU A 114 -16.31 -8.52 12.74
C LEU A 114 -17.01 -8.60 14.08
N ALA A 115 -18.31 -8.24 14.13
CA ALA A 115 -19.10 -8.27 15.35
C ALA A 115 -19.32 -9.69 15.88
N SER A 116 -19.35 -10.68 15.00
CA SER A 116 -19.57 -12.11 15.34
C SER A 116 -18.29 -12.91 15.51
N THR A 117 -17.13 -12.35 15.14
CA THR A 117 -15.82 -13.00 15.26
C THR A 117 -15.27 -12.81 16.68
N GLU A 118 -14.62 -13.83 17.22
CA GLU A 118 -13.99 -13.75 18.54
C GLU A 118 -12.94 -12.62 18.57
N PRO A 119 -12.85 -11.85 19.68
CA PRO A 119 -11.92 -10.72 19.78
C PRO A 119 -10.49 -11.07 19.40
N ARG A 120 -10.00 -12.23 19.82
CA ARG A 120 -8.64 -12.69 19.50
C ARG A 120 -8.39 -12.83 18.00
N ASP A 121 -9.38 -13.31 17.25
CA ASP A 121 -9.27 -13.56 15.83
C ASP A 121 -9.40 -12.25 15.00
N VAL A 122 -10.03 -11.22 15.58
CA VAL A 122 -10.05 -9.88 15.01
C VAL A 122 -8.74 -9.12 15.30
N ILE A 123 -8.26 -9.20 16.54
CA ILE A 123 -7.11 -8.43 17.01
C ILE A 123 -5.78 -9.05 16.55
N GLY A 124 -5.69 -10.38 16.47
CA GLY A 124 -4.48 -11.06 16.04
C GLY A 124 -3.90 -10.50 14.74
N PRO A 125 -4.66 -10.42 13.64
CA PRO A 125 -4.18 -9.86 12.37
C PRO A 125 -3.78 -8.39 12.43
N ILE A 126 -4.36 -7.59 13.34
CA ILE A 126 -4.01 -6.17 13.49
C ILE A 126 -2.62 -6.01 14.08
N VAL A 127 -2.27 -6.87 15.02
CA VAL A 127 -1.02 -6.76 15.81
C VAL A 127 0.08 -7.71 15.34
N ALA A 128 -0.26 -8.75 14.56
CA ALA A 128 0.70 -9.64 13.93
C ALA A 128 1.44 -8.91 12.78
N ASP A 129 2.62 -9.43 12.43
CA ASP A 129 3.34 -9.07 11.20
C ASP A 129 4.06 -7.70 11.15
N HIS A 130 4.11 -6.97 12.27
CA HIS A 130 4.78 -5.66 12.26
C HIS A 130 6.22 -5.67 12.78
N HIS A 131 6.73 -6.79 13.28
CA HIS A 131 7.92 -6.75 14.10
C HIS A 131 9.13 -7.53 13.59
N ASN A 132 8.99 -8.47 12.66
CA ASN A 132 10.09 -9.36 12.24
C ASN A 132 10.88 -9.97 13.42
N ASP A 133 10.25 -10.11 14.58
CA ASP A 133 10.84 -10.59 15.82
C ASP A 133 9.90 -11.63 16.46
N ARG A 134 10.25 -12.89 16.30
CA ARG A 134 9.47 -14.03 16.77
C ARG A 134 9.13 -13.98 18.26
N ASP A 135 10.01 -13.44 19.07
CA ASP A 135 9.76 -13.33 20.51
C ASP A 135 8.71 -12.26 20.81
N ILE A 136 8.67 -11.19 20.01
CA ILE A 136 7.62 -10.16 20.10
C ILE A 136 6.30 -10.75 19.68
N ASP A 137 6.23 -11.48 18.57
CA ASP A 137 5.00 -12.11 18.06
C ASP A 137 4.43 -13.14 19.08
N GLU A 138 5.31 -13.94 19.71
CA GLU A 138 4.89 -14.86 20.78
C GLU A 138 4.33 -14.12 22.00
N MET A 139 4.97 -13.03 22.42
CA MET A 139 4.46 -12.21 23.54
C MET A 139 3.14 -11.53 23.18
N ILE A 140 2.96 -11.06 21.96
CA ILE A 140 1.69 -10.51 21.45
C ILE A 140 0.60 -11.57 21.53
N GLY A 141 0.84 -12.79 21.05
CA GLY A 141 -0.09 -13.91 21.16
C GLY A 141 -0.51 -14.19 22.60
N ARG A 142 0.45 -14.22 23.52
CA ARG A 142 0.17 -14.40 24.96
C ARG A 142 -0.66 -13.24 25.55
N ALA A 143 -0.38 -12.00 25.15
CA ALA A 143 -1.15 -10.84 25.59
C ALA A 143 -2.61 -10.92 25.14
N ILE A 144 -2.86 -11.34 23.88
CA ILE A 144 -4.20 -11.56 23.32
C ILE A 144 -4.92 -12.65 24.10
N ASP A 145 -4.23 -13.70 24.53
CA ASP A 145 -4.76 -14.80 25.36
C ASP A 145 -4.95 -14.40 26.84
N GLY A 146 -4.71 -13.15 27.20
CA GLY A 146 -4.97 -12.58 28.53
C GLY A 146 -3.77 -12.58 29.49
N ASP A 147 -2.55 -12.91 29.03
CA ASP A 147 -1.34 -12.82 29.86
C ASP A 147 -0.83 -11.38 29.94
N ALA A 148 -1.37 -10.60 30.86
CA ALA A 148 -0.94 -9.22 31.07
C ALA A 148 0.53 -9.07 31.53
N THR A 149 1.19 -10.15 31.95
CA THR A 149 2.56 -10.08 32.47
C THR A 149 3.57 -9.72 31.36
N VAL A 150 3.27 -10.03 30.11
CA VAL A 150 4.12 -9.73 28.96
C VAL A 150 4.07 -8.26 28.54
N LEU A 151 3.02 -7.51 28.89
CA LEU A 151 2.79 -6.12 28.44
C LEU A 151 3.95 -5.18 28.83
N THR A 152 4.48 -5.34 30.05
CA THR A 152 5.63 -4.52 30.50
C THR A 152 6.90 -4.77 29.68
N THR A 153 7.06 -5.99 29.18
CA THR A 153 8.21 -6.33 28.32
C THR A 153 7.97 -5.81 26.90
N LEU A 154 6.76 -5.97 26.38
CA LEU A 154 6.35 -5.42 25.08
C LEU A 154 6.52 -3.90 25.02
N GLU A 155 6.13 -3.17 26.08
CA GLU A 155 6.29 -1.72 26.16
C GLU A 155 7.73 -1.26 25.90
N LYS A 156 8.72 -2.06 26.30
CA LYS A 156 10.15 -1.75 26.09
C LYS A 156 10.70 -2.18 24.73
N ARG A 157 10.05 -3.13 24.09
CA ARG A 157 10.52 -3.77 22.84
C ARG A 157 9.80 -3.28 21.59
N LEU A 158 8.53 -2.85 21.73
CA LEU A 158 7.77 -2.33 20.60
C LEU A 158 8.36 -1.01 20.08
N PRO A 159 8.34 -0.77 18.78
CA PRO A 159 8.82 0.47 18.18
C PRO A 159 7.96 1.66 18.60
N ASP A 160 8.59 2.84 18.76
CA ASP A 160 7.94 4.05 19.29
C ASP A 160 6.72 4.51 18.46
N TRP A 161 6.74 4.27 17.15
CA TRP A 161 5.74 4.82 16.22
C TRP A 161 4.31 4.24 16.39
N ASN A 162 4.17 3.04 16.97
CA ASN A 162 2.86 2.39 17.18
C ASN A 162 2.67 1.77 18.57
N ARG A 163 3.66 1.93 19.45
CA ARG A 163 3.69 1.29 20.78
C ARG A 163 2.43 1.52 21.59
N GLU A 164 2.02 2.78 21.73
CA GLU A 164 0.91 3.15 22.57
C GLU A 164 -0.41 2.58 22.05
N ALA A 165 -0.63 2.66 20.74
CA ALA A 165 -1.81 2.10 20.08
C ALA A 165 -1.88 0.57 20.23
N LEU A 166 -0.77 -0.14 19.99
CA LEU A 166 -0.70 -1.59 20.14
C LEU A 166 -0.92 -2.03 21.59
N LEU A 167 -0.30 -1.35 22.55
CA LEU A 167 -0.51 -1.68 23.96
C LEU A 167 -1.95 -1.40 24.42
N ALA A 168 -2.60 -0.37 23.91
CA ALA A 168 -4.00 -0.09 24.21
C ALA A 168 -4.90 -1.25 23.72
N ILE A 169 -4.67 -1.73 22.52
CA ILE A 169 -5.38 -2.89 21.93
C ILE A 169 -5.11 -4.15 22.73
N LEU A 170 -3.87 -4.44 23.10
CA LEU A 170 -3.47 -5.64 23.79
C LEU A 170 -3.89 -5.69 25.27
N ARG A 171 -4.15 -4.55 25.91
CA ARG A 171 -4.64 -4.48 27.30
C ARG A 171 -6.07 -5.00 27.44
N ASP A 172 -6.91 -4.77 26.44
CA ASP A 172 -8.29 -5.26 26.40
C ASP A 172 -8.73 -5.53 24.95
N PRO A 173 -8.39 -6.70 24.40
CA PRO A 173 -8.74 -7.07 23.02
C PRO A 173 -10.24 -7.05 22.76
N THR A 174 -11.06 -7.36 23.77
CA THR A 174 -12.53 -7.34 23.66
C THR A 174 -13.05 -5.93 23.48
N ALA A 175 -12.63 -5.01 24.37
CA ALA A 175 -13.02 -3.62 24.25
C ALA A 175 -12.50 -2.99 22.96
N ALA A 176 -11.29 -3.33 22.51
CA ALA A 176 -10.72 -2.87 21.25
C ALA A 176 -11.56 -3.33 20.05
N ARG A 177 -11.94 -4.64 19.98
CA ARG A 177 -12.82 -5.17 18.95
C ARG A 177 -14.19 -4.47 18.97
N ASP A 178 -14.81 -4.35 20.14
CA ASP A 178 -16.14 -3.75 20.27
C ASP A 178 -16.14 -2.27 19.85
N ARG A 179 -15.11 -1.54 20.24
CA ARG A 179 -14.89 -0.15 19.82
C ARG A 179 -14.72 -0.04 18.30
N MET A 180 -13.96 -0.94 17.69
CA MET A 180 -13.78 -0.97 16.24
C MET A 180 -15.09 -1.24 15.51
N VAL A 181 -15.87 -2.21 15.99
CA VAL A 181 -17.20 -2.52 15.43
C VAL A 181 -18.13 -1.31 15.54
N GLU A 182 -18.11 -0.59 16.66
CA GLU A 182 -18.91 0.63 16.84
C GLU A 182 -18.55 1.71 15.82
N VAL A 183 -17.24 1.96 15.65
CA VAL A 183 -16.71 2.93 14.69
C VAL A 183 -17.06 2.55 13.25
N LEU A 184 -16.86 1.29 12.89
CA LEU A 184 -17.17 0.78 11.56
C LEU A 184 -18.68 0.78 11.27
N ARG A 185 -19.53 0.50 12.24
CA ARG A 185 -20.99 0.65 12.11
C ARG A 185 -21.41 2.09 11.83
N ALA A 186 -20.74 3.04 12.45
CA ALA A 186 -21.01 4.47 12.16
C ALA A 186 -20.62 4.82 10.73
N TRP A 187 -19.45 4.38 10.26
CA TRP A 187 -18.97 4.57 8.87
C TRP A 187 -19.81 3.80 7.85
N GLN A 188 -20.30 2.64 8.19
CA GLN A 188 -21.14 1.82 7.32
C GLN A 188 -22.48 2.53 6.95
N LYS A 189 -22.97 3.48 7.77
CA LYS A 189 -24.25 4.15 7.48
C LYS A 189 -24.25 4.96 6.18
N PRO A 190 -23.26 5.85 5.90
CA PRO A 190 -23.19 6.56 4.62
C PRO A 190 -22.65 5.71 3.46
N PHE A 191 -21.91 4.65 3.70
CA PHE A 191 -21.17 3.91 2.68
C PHE A 191 -22.04 3.26 1.59
N PRO A 192 -23.27 2.74 1.85
CA PRO A 192 -24.17 2.20 0.84
C PRO A 192 -24.57 3.17 -0.27
N GLU A 193 -24.37 4.48 -0.07
CA GLU A 193 -24.60 5.48 -1.12
C GLU A 193 -23.61 5.31 -2.29
N ILE A 194 -22.36 4.96 -2.00
CA ILE A 194 -21.30 4.85 -3.01
C ILE A 194 -20.93 3.39 -3.33
N GLU A 195 -21.22 2.46 -2.47
CA GLU A 195 -20.78 1.05 -2.57
C GLU A 195 -21.21 0.37 -3.89
N PRO A 196 -22.45 0.54 -4.42
CA PRO A 196 -22.83 -0.06 -5.70
C PRO A 196 -21.99 0.45 -6.87
N ARG A 197 -21.73 1.77 -6.92
CA ARG A 197 -20.90 2.38 -7.97
C ARG A 197 -19.45 1.91 -7.89
N ILE A 198 -18.91 1.75 -6.67
CA ILE A 198 -17.57 1.16 -6.48
C ILE A 198 -17.56 -0.26 -7.02
N GLY A 199 -18.58 -1.07 -6.72
CA GLY A 199 -18.71 -2.42 -7.25
C GLY A 199 -18.63 -2.45 -8.79
N GLU A 200 -19.36 -1.59 -9.48
CA GLU A 200 -19.31 -1.49 -10.94
C GLU A 200 -17.92 -1.08 -11.47
N ILE A 201 -17.24 -0.16 -10.78
CA ILE A 201 -15.90 0.29 -11.17
C ILE A 201 -14.88 -0.85 -11.04
N ILE A 202 -14.87 -1.57 -9.92
CA ILE A 202 -13.94 -2.67 -9.70
C ILE A 202 -14.23 -3.86 -10.64
N ASP A 203 -15.49 -4.12 -10.97
CA ASP A 203 -15.89 -5.13 -11.95
C ASP A 203 -15.37 -4.75 -13.36
N ARG A 204 -15.53 -3.50 -13.78
CA ARG A 204 -15.00 -3.01 -15.06
C ARG A 204 -13.47 -3.11 -15.14
N ASP A 205 -12.76 -2.77 -14.06
CA ASP A 205 -11.30 -2.92 -14.02
C ASP A 205 -10.89 -4.39 -14.18
N TYR A 206 -11.53 -5.29 -13.43
CA TYR A 206 -11.28 -6.71 -13.53
C TYR A 206 -11.53 -7.25 -14.94
N GLU A 207 -12.67 -6.91 -15.57
CA GLU A 207 -12.99 -7.34 -16.93
C GLU A 207 -11.99 -6.81 -17.96
N SER A 208 -11.56 -5.56 -17.84
CA SER A 208 -10.58 -4.93 -18.74
C SER A 208 -9.24 -5.65 -18.78
N ARG A 209 -8.88 -6.38 -17.73
CA ARG A 209 -7.62 -7.14 -17.61
C ARG A 209 -7.72 -8.57 -18.15
N GLY A 210 -8.81 -8.94 -18.83
CA GLY A 210 -9.01 -10.29 -19.38
C GLY A 210 -7.88 -10.75 -20.29
N GLY A 211 -7.34 -9.85 -21.13
CA GLY A 211 -6.18 -10.13 -21.98
C GLY A 211 -4.92 -10.43 -21.17
N ASP A 212 -4.60 -9.60 -20.19
CA ASP A 212 -3.41 -9.75 -19.34
C ASP A 212 -3.45 -11.08 -18.57
N ARG A 213 -4.62 -11.43 -18.02
CA ARG A 213 -4.83 -12.69 -17.29
C ARG A 213 -4.53 -13.94 -18.11
N THR A 214 -4.69 -13.87 -19.43
CA THR A 214 -4.51 -15.00 -20.33
C THR A 214 -3.14 -15.06 -20.98
N THR A 215 -2.43 -13.92 -21.06
CA THR A 215 -1.20 -13.79 -21.84
C THR A 215 0.06 -13.59 -21.02
N LEU A 216 -0.04 -12.97 -19.84
CA LEU A 216 1.12 -12.65 -19.01
C LEU A 216 1.53 -13.84 -18.12
N ALA A 217 2.84 -14.00 -17.93
CA ALA A 217 3.36 -14.86 -16.88
C ALA A 217 2.98 -14.32 -15.49
N ALA A 218 2.90 -15.19 -14.48
CA ALA A 218 2.39 -14.85 -13.16
C ALA A 218 3.06 -13.61 -12.53
N ASN A 219 4.38 -13.52 -12.54
CA ASN A 219 5.10 -12.37 -11.98
C ASN A 219 4.87 -11.09 -12.78
N ASP A 220 4.81 -11.19 -14.12
CA ASP A 220 4.53 -10.04 -14.98
C ASP A 220 3.10 -9.54 -14.79
N LEU A 221 2.15 -10.46 -14.57
CA LEU A 221 0.77 -10.13 -14.26
C LEU A 221 0.67 -9.37 -12.93
N ILE A 222 1.36 -9.82 -11.87
CA ILE A 222 1.41 -9.11 -10.59
C ILE A 222 2.01 -7.71 -10.78
N GLU A 223 3.19 -7.60 -11.42
CA GLU A 223 3.87 -6.30 -11.61
C GLU A 223 3.01 -5.33 -12.45
N THR A 224 2.38 -5.83 -13.51
CA THR A 224 1.53 -5.02 -14.39
C THR A 224 0.26 -4.56 -13.66
N THR A 225 -0.43 -5.47 -12.98
CA THR A 225 -1.69 -5.21 -12.28
C THR A 225 -1.50 -4.23 -11.13
N THR A 226 -0.46 -4.41 -10.33
CA THR A 226 -0.16 -3.55 -9.17
C THR A 226 0.53 -2.24 -9.54
N GLY A 227 0.84 -2.03 -10.81
CA GLY A 227 1.54 -0.82 -11.24
C GLY A 227 3.01 -0.78 -10.83
N GLY A 228 3.63 -1.91 -10.49
CA GLY A 228 5.08 -1.99 -10.25
C GLY A 228 5.52 -2.68 -8.97
N ILE A 229 4.70 -3.52 -8.34
CA ILE A 229 5.18 -4.42 -7.29
C ILE A 229 5.79 -5.64 -7.95
N ARG A 230 7.10 -5.79 -7.82
CA ARG A 230 7.81 -6.99 -8.22
C ARG A 230 7.90 -7.93 -7.04
N TRP A 231 6.96 -8.86 -6.99
CA TRP A 231 6.94 -9.87 -5.95
C TRP A 231 7.89 -11.02 -6.27
N LEU A 232 8.70 -11.40 -5.29
CA LEU A 232 9.56 -12.59 -5.36
C LEU A 232 8.84 -13.73 -4.63
N PRO A 233 8.68 -14.91 -5.27
CA PRO A 233 8.03 -16.05 -4.63
C PRO A 233 8.71 -16.41 -3.30
N GLU A 234 7.91 -16.49 -2.25
CA GLU A 234 8.35 -16.80 -0.90
C GLU A 234 8.11 -18.27 -0.57
N PRO A 235 9.02 -18.93 0.15
CA PRO A 235 8.78 -20.30 0.62
C PRO A 235 7.52 -20.39 1.47
N GLY A 236 6.63 -21.33 1.14
CA GLY A 236 5.37 -21.52 1.86
C GLY A 236 4.18 -20.78 1.26
N VAL A 237 4.37 -19.68 0.55
CA VAL A 237 3.29 -18.94 -0.10
C VAL A 237 2.79 -19.70 -1.32
N ARG A 238 1.51 -20.01 -1.38
CA ARG A 238 0.85 -20.79 -2.43
C ARG A 238 -0.15 -19.98 -3.23
N ARG A 239 -0.66 -18.88 -2.65
CA ARG A 239 -1.72 -18.07 -3.23
C ARG A 239 -1.29 -16.60 -3.26
N VAL A 240 -1.45 -15.97 -4.41
CA VAL A 240 -1.36 -14.52 -4.56
C VAL A 240 -2.75 -14.03 -4.97
N ILE A 241 -3.33 -13.18 -4.16
CA ILE A 241 -4.68 -12.68 -4.34
C ILE A 241 -4.60 -11.23 -4.80
N LEU A 242 -5.19 -10.92 -5.94
CA LEU A 242 -5.25 -9.57 -6.51
C LEU A 242 -6.65 -9.00 -6.31
N GLY A 243 -6.76 -7.88 -5.59
CA GLY A 243 -8.03 -7.20 -5.31
C GLY A 243 -8.05 -5.79 -5.92
N PRO A 244 -8.91 -5.51 -6.93
CA PRO A 244 -9.10 -4.15 -7.41
C PRO A 244 -9.69 -3.27 -6.33
N SER A 245 -9.21 -2.04 -6.20
CA SER A 245 -9.72 -1.08 -5.25
C SER A 245 -9.80 0.32 -5.83
N TYR A 246 -10.90 0.97 -5.55
CA TYR A 246 -11.16 2.35 -5.91
C TYR A 246 -10.48 3.33 -4.96
N PHE A 247 -10.64 3.13 -3.64
CA PHE A 247 -10.11 4.03 -2.62
C PHE A 247 -8.62 3.86 -2.34
N SER A 248 -7.99 2.76 -2.79
CA SER A 248 -6.54 2.61 -2.68
C SER A 248 -5.76 3.57 -3.58
N ARG A 249 -6.39 4.15 -4.58
CA ARG A 249 -5.74 5.03 -5.57
C ARG A 249 -4.97 6.19 -4.93
N PRO A 250 -3.73 6.42 -5.30
CA PRO A 250 -2.92 5.69 -6.32
C PRO A 250 -2.03 4.58 -5.73
N TYR A 251 -2.25 4.14 -4.53
CA TYR A 251 -1.38 3.22 -3.79
C TYR A 251 -1.87 1.78 -3.85
N ASN A 252 -1.06 0.87 -3.35
CA ASN A 252 -1.42 -0.52 -3.15
C ASN A 252 -1.55 -0.80 -1.65
N PHE A 253 -2.50 -1.63 -1.25
CA PHE A 253 -2.59 -2.22 0.07
C PHE A 253 -2.05 -3.65 0.05
N LEU A 254 -1.25 -3.98 1.04
CA LEU A 254 -0.61 -5.28 1.15
C LEU A 254 -1.06 -5.94 2.44
N MET A 255 -1.54 -7.17 2.34
CA MET A 255 -1.83 -8.02 3.49
C MET A 255 -1.20 -9.39 3.27
N SER A 256 -0.81 -10.04 4.34
CA SER A 256 -0.16 -11.34 4.32
C SER A 256 -0.78 -12.32 5.30
N GLY A 257 -0.67 -13.59 4.96
CA GLY A 257 -0.95 -14.70 5.84
C GLY A 257 0.10 -15.78 5.62
N ASP A 258 -0.05 -16.92 6.27
CA ASP A 258 0.95 -17.99 6.28
C ASP A 258 1.27 -18.49 4.87
N ASP A 259 0.24 -18.72 4.05
CA ASP A 259 0.39 -19.30 2.72
C ASP A 259 -0.16 -18.43 1.58
N TRP A 260 -0.54 -17.18 1.86
CA TRP A 260 -1.07 -16.25 0.87
C TRP A 260 -0.49 -14.84 1.01
N ARG A 261 -0.56 -14.08 -0.11
CA ARG A 261 -0.31 -12.63 -0.16
C ARG A 261 -1.47 -11.98 -0.89
N PHE A 262 -1.99 -10.89 -0.32
CA PHE A 262 -3.03 -10.07 -0.94
C PHE A 262 -2.44 -8.74 -1.39
N PHE A 263 -2.69 -8.38 -2.66
CA PHE A 263 -2.35 -7.10 -3.23
C PHE A 263 -3.64 -6.37 -3.62
N GLY A 264 -4.08 -5.45 -2.75
CA GLY A 264 -5.11 -4.47 -3.09
C GLY A 264 -4.49 -3.43 -4.02
N TYR A 265 -4.90 -3.41 -5.29
CA TYR A 265 -4.30 -2.55 -6.30
C TYR A 265 -5.28 -1.47 -6.79
N PRO A 266 -4.79 -0.26 -7.16
CA PRO A 266 -5.64 0.82 -7.65
C PRO A 266 -6.25 0.47 -9.01
N VAL A 267 -7.59 0.61 -9.14
CA VAL A 267 -8.26 0.47 -10.43
C VAL A 267 -7.71 1.46 -11.46
N ALA A 268 -7.65 1.05 -12.72
CA ALA A 268 -7.17 1.89 -13.81
C ALA A 268 -8.12 3.07 -14.09
N ASP A 269 -7.58 4.19 -14.61
CA ASP A 269 -8.39 5.36 -14.98
C ASP A 269 -9.49 5.01 -15.98
N ALA A 270 -9.24 4.04 -16.88
CA ALA A 270 -10.21 3.58 -17.87
C ALA A 270 -11.45 2.88 -17.26
N ALA A 271 -11.35 2.43 -16.01
CA ALA A 271 -12.49 1.84 -15.30
C ALA A 271 -13.38 2.90 -14.64
N LEU A 272 -12.90 4.15 -14.51
CA LEU A 272 -13.69 5.27 -13.98
C LEU A 272 -14.71 5.74 -15.04
N ASP A 273 -15.85 6.24 -14.58
CA ASP A 273 -16.77 6.92 -15.46
C ASP A 273 -16.18 8.29 -15.85
N PRO A 274 -16.03 8.59 -17.14
CA PRO A 274 -15.56 9.90 -17.56
C PRO A 274 -16.67 10.93 -17.31
N ALA A 275 -16.60 11.63 -16.19
CA ALA A 275 -17.54 12.72 -15.89
C ALA A 275 -17.31 13.94 -16.81
N ASP A 276 -16.08 14.11 -17.32
CA ASP A 276 -15.69 15.22 -18.19
C ASP A 276 -14.70 14.72 -19.25
N SER A 277 -15.09 14.82 -20.52
CA SER A 277 -14.23 14.43 -21.65
C SER A 277 -12.98 15.30 -21.81
N LEU A 278 -12.93 16.48 -21.17
CA LEU A 278 -11.79 17.39 -21.18
C LEU A 278 -10.87 17.16 -19.96
N ALA A 279 -11.32 16.42 -18.97
CA ALA A 279 -10.48 16.15 -17.80
C ALA A 279 -9.31 15.24 -18.17
N ALA A 280 -8.11 15.66 -17.81
CA ALA A 280 -6.93 14.81 -18.00
C ALA A 280 -7.01 13.60 -17.05
N PRO A 281 -6.73 12.38 -17.55
CA PRO A 281 -6.67 11.20 -16.69
C PRO A 281 -5.74 11.42 -15.49
N PRO A 282 -6.15 11.06 -14.27
CA PRO A 282 -5.32 11.25 -13.08
C PRO A 282 -3.92 10.64 -13.19
N SER A 283 -3.76 9.50 -13.85
CA SER A 283 -2.47 8.86 -14.12
C SER A 283 -1.54 9.74 -14.96
N VAL A 284 -2.08 10.41 -15.98
CA VAL A 284 -1.31 11.34 -16.83
C VAL A 284 -0.82 12.53 -16.02
N VAL A 285 -1.72 13.14 -15.22
CA VAL A 285 -1.37 14.28 -14.36
C VAL A 285 -0.30 13.88 -13.34
N ARG A 286 -0.49 12.75 -12.65
CA ARG A 286 0.44 12.23 -11.65
C ARG A 286 1.81 11.95 -12.24
N LEU A 287 1.86 11.30 -13.40
CA LEU A 287 3.11 10.99 -14.10
C LEU A 287 3.90 12.26 -14.45
N HIS A 288 3.24 13.27 -15.02
CA HIS A 288 3.90 14.51 -15.38
C HIS A 288 4.32 15.34 -14.16
N ARG A 289 3.51 15.36 -13.10
CA ARG A 289 3.91 15.93 -11.80
C ARG A 289 5.16 15.24 -11.24
N ALA A 290 5.22 13.90 -11.32
CA ALA A 290 6.38 13.15 -10.84
C ALA A 290 7.66 13.49 -11.62
N LEU A 291 7.58 13.67 -12.92
CA LEU A 291 8.70 14.03 -13.78
C LEU A 291 9.08 15.52 -13.70
N GLY A 292 8.21 16.39 -13.22
CA GLY A 292 8.41 17.83 -13.12
C GLY A 292 9.27 18.31 -11.94
N ASP A 293 10.04 17.45 -11.30
CA ASP A 293 10.88 17.79 -10.14
C ASP A 293 12.32 17.35 -10.32
N ALA A 294 13.26 18.26 -10.10
CA ALA A 294 14.69 18.03 -10.33
C ALA A 294 15.27 16.91 -9.44
N THR A 295 14.82 16.80 -8.20
CA THR A 295 15.30 15.75 -7.27
C THR A 295 14.80 14.39 -7.71
N ARG A 296 13.53 14.27 -8.10
CA ARG A 296 12.97 13.04 -8.64
C ARG A 296 13.66 12.58 -9.91
N LEU A 297 13.99 13.51 -10.83
CA LEU A 297 14.79 13.18 -12.01
C LEU A 297 16.19 12.67 -11.64
N LYS A 298 16.84 13.22 -10.61
CA LYS A 298 18.12 12.71 -10.10
C LYS A 298 17.96 11.29 -9.55
N ILE A 299 16.90 11.01 -8.77
CA ILE A 299 16.61 9.68 -8.27
C ILE A 299 16.43 8.70 -9.43
N LEU A 300 15.60 9.02 -10.42
CA LEU A 300 15.40 8.17 -11.61
C LEU A 300 16.72 7.94 -12.36
N LYS A 301 17.58 8.94 -12.46
CA LYS A 301 18.90 8.80 -13.08
C LYS A 301 19.82 7.83 -12.34
N LEU A 302 19.78 7.84 -11.01
CA LEU A 302 20.51 6.86 -10.18
C LEU A 302 19.94 5.45 -10.40
N LEU A 303 18.62 5.30 -10.34
CA LEU A 303 17.92 4.02 -10.55
C LEU A 303 18.04 3.48 -11.98
N ALA A 304 18.34 4.34 -12.95
CA ALA A 304 18.62 3.90 -14.33
C ALA A 304 19.94 3.11 -14.45
N SER A 305 20.85 3.27 -13.50
CA SER A 305 22.13 2.56 -13.49
C SER A 305 22.09 1.26 -12.68
N ARG A 306 21.37 1.23 -11.56
CA ARG A 306 21.24 0.06 -10.67
C ARG A 306 20.09 0.24 -9.69
N ASP A 307 19.65 -0.86 -9.11
CA ASP A 307 18.72 -0.87 -8.00
C ASP A 307 19.37 -0.33 -6.73
N LEU A 308 18.64 0.45 -5.95
CA LEU A 308 19.13 1.09 -4.73
C LEU A 308 18.08 0.98 -3.62
N TYR A 309 18.54 0.90 -2.38
CA TYR A 309 17.65 1.05 -1.21
C TYR A 309 17.64 2.49 -0.70
N LEU A 310 16.63 2.83 0.10
CA LEU A 310 16.36 4.19 0.59
C LEU A 310 17.61 4.92 1.13
N THR A 311 18.38 4.23 1.97
CA THR A 311 19.57 4.86 2.61
C THR A 311 20.67 5.19 1.61
N GLU A 312 20.89 4.35 0.59
CA GLU A 312 21.89 4.64 -0.46
C GLU A 312 21.48 5.88 -1.26
N ILE A 313 20.20 6.00 -1.64
CA ILE A 313 19.69 7.15 -2.37
C ILE A 313 19.85 8.43 -1.53
N ALA A 314 19.53 8.36 -0.24
CA ALA A 314 19.68 9.47 0.69
C ALA A 314 21.13 9.96 0.79
N GLN A 315 22.08 9.02 0.92
CA GLN A 315 23.50 9.31 0.97
C GLN A 315 24.04 9.90 -0.35
N LEU A 316 23.61 9.33 -1.51
CA LEU A 316 24.09 9.79 -2.83
C LEU A 316 23.61 11.19 -3.18
N LEU A 317 22.43 11.59 -2.68
CA LEU A 317 21.85 12.92 -2.95
C LEU A 317 22.06 13.93 -1.83
N ASP A 318 22.67 13.53 -0.71
CA ASP A 318 22.84 14.34 0.49
C ASP A 318 21.52 14.91 1.02
N LEU A 319 20.50 14.03 1.11
CA LEU A 319 19.15 14.36 1.58
C LEU A 319 18.73 13.45 2.73
N SER A 320 17.79 13.92 3.55
CA SER A 320 17.23 13.15 4.65
C SER A 320 16.43 11.92 4.15
N LYS A 321 16.43 10.82 4.92
CA LYS A 321 15.61 9.64 4.60
C LYS A 321 14.11 9.96 4.44
N PRO A 322 13.48 10.78 5.32
CA PRO A 322 12.09 11.18 5.11
C PRO A 322 11.84 11.90 3.78
N THR A 323 12.76 12.81 3.39
CA THR A 323 12.67 13.51 2.10
C THR A 323 12.74 12.55 0.93
N ILE A 324 13.67 11.59 0.95
CA ILE A 324 13.78 10.58 -0.10
C ILE A 324 12.57 9.65 -0.11
N LYS A 325 12.07 9.23 1.07
CA LYS A 325 10.85 8.42 1.18
C LYS A 325 9.66 9.11 0.50
N HIS A 326 9.48 10.41 0.72
CA HIS A 326 8.44 11.20 0.06
C HIS A 326 8.61 11.23 -1.48
N HIS A 327 9.81 11.52 -1.99
CA HIS A 327 10.05 11.50 -3.44
C HIS A 327 9.83 10.12 -4.06
N LEU A 328 10.25 9.05 -3.39
CA LEU A 328 10.05 7.67 -3.85
C LEU A 328 8.56 7.29 -3.84
N ALA A 329 7.78 7.74 -2.85
CA ALA A 329 6.33 7.51 -2.81
C ALA A 329 5.65 8.15 -4.05
N LEU A 330 6.01 9.39 -4.41
CA LEU A 330 5.50 10.06 -5.60
C LEU A 330 5.93 9.37 -6.91
N LEU A 331 7.16 8.93 -7.01
CA LEU A 331 7.65 8.17 -8.16
C LEU A 331 6.96 6.81 -8.30
N ARG A 332 6.71 6.15 -7.18
CA ARG A 332 6.01 4.87 -7.13
C ARG A 332 4.54 5.04 -7.53
N SER A 333 3.84 6.03 -6.98
CA SER A 333 2.43 6.30 -7.33
C SER A 333 2.26 6.62 -8.82
N ALA A 334 3.29 7.20 -9.47
CA ALA A 334 3.33 7.43 -10.91
C ALA A 334 3.73 6.19 -11.73
N GLY A 335 4.01 5.06 -11.07
CA GLY A 335 4.45 3.82 -11.72
C GLY A 335 5.85 3.87 -12.32
N LEU A 336 6.67 4.91 -12.00
CA LEU A 336 8.02 5.08 -12.54
C LEU A 336 9.07 4.22 -11.83
N VAL A 337 8.75 3.74 -10.64
CA VAL A 337 9.64 2.97 -9.78
C VAL A 337 8.93 1.70 -9.32
N THR A 338 9.60 0.57 -9.47
CA THR A 338 9.21 -0.70 -8.86
C THR A 338 9.85 -0.86 -7.49
N ILE A 339 9.18 -1.63 -6.63
CA ILE A 339 9.74 -2.07 -5.35
C ILE A 339 9.93 -3.58 -5.42
N THR A 340 11.10 -4.02 -4.95
CA THR A 340 11.39 -5.43 -4.70
C THR A 340 11.77 -5.57 -3.23
N GLU A 341 11.04 -6.39 -2.52
CA GLU A 341 11.36 -6.74 -1.14
C GLU A 341 12.39 -7.88 -1.13
N SER A 342 13.45 -7.71 -0.34
CA SER A 342 14.44 -8.75 -0.10
C SER A 342 14.78 -8.80 1.38
N GLY A 343 14.17 -9.72 2.10
CA GLY A 343 14.20 -9.74 3.56
C GLY A 343 13.56 -8.47 4.13
N THR A 344 14.27 -7.73 4.97
CA THR A 344 13.80 -6.46 5.57
C THR A 344 14.13 -5.22 4.74
N VAL A 345 14.71 -5.38 3.55
CA VAL A 345 15.19 -4.26 2.73
C VAL A 345 14.35 -4.13 1.47
N LEU A 346 13.83 -2.92 1.25
CA LEU A 346 13.13 -2.54 0.03
C LEU A 346 14.12 -1.96 -0.97
N TYR A 347 14.24 -2.59 -2.13
CA TYR A 347 15.01 -2.11 -3.27
C TYR A 347 14.10 -1.41 -4.25
N TYR A 348 14.55 -0.29 -4.75
CA TYR A 348 13.86 0.53 -5.74
C TYR A 348 14.56 0.38 -7.08
N SER A 349 13.79 0.15 -8.15
CA SER A 349 14.27 -0.02 -9.52
C SER A 349 13.52 0.89 -10.47
N LEU A 350 14.18 1.38 -11.52
CA LEU A 350 13.52 2.15 -12.56
C LEU A 350 12.65 1.25 -13.46
N ARG A 351 11.39 1.58 -13.60
CA ARG A 351 10.47 0.94 -14.56
C ARG A 351 10.59 1.63 -15.93
N ARG A 352 11.49 1.12 -16.77
CA ARG A 352 11.87 1.76 -18.05
C ARG A 352 10.72 1.88 -19.04
N ASN A 353 9.92 0.81 -19.20
CA ASN A 353 8.76 0.81 -20.09
C ASN A 353 7.73 1.89 -19.72
N ARG A 354 7.61 2.26 -18.45
CA ARG A 354 6.70 3.34 -18.04
C ARG A 354 7.06 4.72 -18.61
N LEU A 355 8.32 4.94 -18.92
CA LEU A 355 8.76 6.18 -19.58
C LEU A 355 8.29 6.24 -21.05
N ASP A 356 8.27 5.10 -21.72
CA ASP A 356 7.75 5.00 -23.10
C ASP A 356 6.23 5.20 -23.12
N ASP A 357 5.51 4.62 -22.15
CA ASP A 357 4.07 4.78 -21.97
C ASP A 357 3.67 6.24 -21.73
N ALA A 358 4.48 7.01 -21.00
CA ALA A 358 4.24 8.43 -20.70
C ALA A 358 3.95 9.27 -21.96
N SER A 359 4.77 9.08 -22.98
CA SER A 359 4.60 9.79 -24.25
C SER A 359 3.35 9.34 -25.01
N ALA A 360 3.01 8.06 -24.93
CA ALA A 360 1.82 7.51 -25.58
C ALA A 360 0.53 7.97 -24.89
N GLU A 361 0.51 8.01 -23.56
CA GLU A 361 -0.67 8.44 -22.78
C GLU A 361 -1.01 9.91 -23.03
N ILE A 362 -0.02 10.81 -22.96
CA ILE A 362 -0.26 12.23 -23.22
C ILE A 362 -0.71 12.47 -24.66
N LYS A 363 -0.15 11.76 -25.64
CA LYS A 363 -0.58 11.86 -27.04
C LYS A 363 -2.02 11.38 -27.21
N ARG A 364 -2.39 10.26 -26.60
CA ARG A 364 -3.75 9.74 -26.65
C ARG A 364 -4.75 10.72 -26.04
N PHE A 365 -4.40 11.37 -24.94
CA PHE A 365 -5.26 12.38 -24.33
C PHE A 365 -5.43 13.63 -25.20
N LEU A 366 -4.38 14.11 -25.85
CA LEU A 366 -4.39 15.39 -26.60
C LEU A 366 -4.91 15.25 -28.03
N ILE A 367 -4.71 14.10 -28.67
CA ILE A 367 -4.90 13.94 -30.12
C ILE A 367 -5.97 12.86 -30.44
N GLY A 368 -6.32 11.99 -29.48
CA GLY A 368 -7.29 10.89 -29.60
C GLY A 368 -6.58 9.61 -29.97
#